data_173c3d472b45dd7a45057b6823c20686
#
_entry.id   173c3d472b45dd7a45057b6823c20686
#
_cell.length_a   1.000
_cell.length_b   1.000
_cell.length_c   1.000
_cell.angle_alpha   90.00
_cell.angle_beta   90.00
_cell.angle_gamma   90.00
#
_symmetry.space_group_name_H-M   'P 1'
#
loop_
_entity.id
_entity.type
_entity.pdbx_description
1 polymer ?
#
loop_
_entity_poly.entity_id
_entity_poly.type
_entity_poly.pdbx_seq_one_letter_code
_entity_poly.pdbx_strand_id
1 'polypeptide(L)'
;MPLRVNSMTVHDDVRNHPSWPRLARLVNELAFLDGGSDDAFTLASGKHSRWFFDTKPVMMHPEAGQLLGTLLNIRLQSLGAAFVGGLELGAVPLTALVIGSSDASSDLRGFMVRKSAKGRGGRKTNNPPGIEGSSLAAGGPTVIVEDVTTTGGSSILAAQRLEAETDCHVVAVISIVDREEGAAEAFAEAGLHFESLLTRSDVVEA
;
A
#
# COMPACT_ATOMS: atom_id res chain seq x y z
N MET A 1 3.88 30.15 -11.36
CA MET A 1 3.59 28.98 -12.15
C MET A 1 3.71 27.80 -11.19
N PRO A 2 2.62 27.15 -10.76
CA PRO A 2 2.72 26.05 -9.80
C PRO A 2 3.42 24.88 -10.50
N LEU A 3 4.46 24.36 -9.85
CA LEU A 3 5.10 23.11 -10.24
C LEU A 3 4.01 22.02 -10.25
N ARG A 4 3.79 21.38 -11.40
CA ARG A 4 3.01 20.15 -11.44
C ARG A 4 3.76 19.12 -10.60
N VAL A 5 3.23 18.79 -9.44
CA VAL A 5 3.64 17.61 -8.71
C VAL A 5 3.19 16.42 -9.58
N ASN A 6 4.12 15.87 -10.36
CA ASN A 6 3.85 14.60 -11.03
C ASN A 6 3.52 13.58 -9.94
N SER A 7 2.38 12.93 -10.05
CA SER A 7 2.13 11.69 -9.31
C SER A 7 3.31 10.77 -9.62
N MET A 8 4.15 10.48 -8.63
CA MET A 8 5.27 9.59 -8.84
C MET A 8 4.70 8.18 -8.98
N THR A 9 4.53 7.76 -10.23
CA THR A 9 4.35 6.34 -10.52
C THR A 9 5.58 5.57 -10.01
N VAL A 10 5.35 4.34 -9.60
CA VAL A 10 6.41 3.40 -9.19
C VAL A 10 7.64 3.55 -10.07
N HIS A 11 8.80 3.48 -9.43
CA HIS A 11 10.11 3.51 -10.07
C HIS A 11 10.13 2.65 -11.34
N ASP A 12 10.86 3.10 -12.35
CA ASP A 12 10.95 2.49 -13.70
C ASP A 12 11.22 0.98 -13.65
N ASP A 13 11.94 0.48 -12.65
CA ASP A 13 12.25 -0.95 -12.47
C ASP A 13 10.99 -1.82 -12.34
N VAL A 14 9.96 -1.32 -11.69
CA VAL A 14 8.69 -2.05 -11.52
C VAL A 14 7.77 -1.84 -12.72
N ARG A 15 7.66 -0.59 -13.19
CA ARG A 15 6.79 -0.25 -14.33
C ARG A 15 7.25 -0.92 -15.63
N ASN A 16 8.55 -1.06 -15.82
CA ASN A 16 9.14 -1.75 -16.98
C ASN A 16 9.27 -3.27 -16.79
N HIS A 17 8.87 -3.81 -15.65
CA HIS A 17 8.91 -5.26 -15.41
C HIS A 17 7.90 -5.98 -16.32
N PRO A 18 8.27 -7.12 -16.95
CA PRO A 18 7.39 -7.86 -17.88
C PRO A 18 6.03 -8.26 -17.28
N SER A 19 5.96 -8.41 -15.98
CA SER A 19 4.71 -8.77 -15.27
C SER A 19 3.77 -7.59 -15.03
N TRP A 20 4.24 -6.34 -15.15
CA TRP A 20 3.43 -5.17 -14.82
C TRP A 20 2.16 -5.04 -15.70
N PRO A 21 2.22 -5.21 -17.05
CA PRO A 21 1.02 -5.13 -17.89
C PRO A 21 -0.01 -6.23 -17.58
N ARG A 22 0.47 -7.40 -17.13
CA ARG A 22 -0.43 -8.49 -16.71
C ARG A 22 -1.13 -8.15 -15.40
N LEU A 23 -0.41 -7.56 -14.44
CA LEU A 23 -1.01 -7.08 -13.20
C LEU A 23 -2.08 -6.00 -13.49
N ALA A 24 -1.79 -5.02 -14.36
CA ALA A 24 -2.74 -3.96 -14.72
C ALA A 24 -4.06 -4.55 -15.24
N ARG A 25 -3.99 -5.53 -16.16
CA ARG A 25 -5.19 -6.22 -16.67
C ARG A 25 -5.96 -6.97 -15.59
N LEU A 26 -5.25 -7.68 -14.70
CA LEU A 26 -5.92 -8.40 -13.59
C LEU A 26 -6.58 -7.45 -12.60
N VAL A 27 -5.99 -6.29 -12.34
CA VAL A 27 -6.61 -5.26 -11.49
C VAL A 27 -7.83 -4.67 -12.18
N ASN A 28 -7.80 -4.42 -13.49
CA ASN A 28 -8.98 -4.00 -14.26
C ASN A 28 -10.09 -5.06 -14.16
N GLU A 29 -9.78 -6.31 -14.48
CA GLU A 29 -10.77 -7.40 -14.53
C GLU A 29 -11.39 -7.72 -13.17
N LEU A 30 -10.61 -7.67 -12.08
CA LEU A 30 -11.01 -8.19 -10.76
C LEU A 30 -11.40 -7.11 -9.75
N ALA A 31 -10.92 -5.87 -9.92
CA ALA A 31 -11.05 -4.82 -8.90
C ALA A 31 -11.80 -3.58 -9.39
N PHE A 32 -11.79 -3.29 -10.69
CA PHE A 32 -12.31 -2.05 -11.22
C PHE A 32 -13.79 -2.16 -11.55
N LEU A 33 -14.57 -1.16 -11.11
CA LEU A 33 -15.98 -1.02 -11.41
C LEU A 33 -16.26 0.37 -12.01
N ASP A 34 -16.81 0.42 -13.23
CA ASP A 34 -17.34 1.63 -13.84
C ASP A 34 -18.87 1.65 -13.68
N GLY A 35 -19.37 2.57 -12.89
CA GLY A 35 -20.82 2.73 -12.65
C GLY A 35 -21.56 3.48 -13.75
N GLY A 36 -20.86 3.99 -14.77
CA GLY A 36 -21.44 4.68 -15.91
C GLY A 36 -21.88 6.13 -15.65
N SER A 37 -22.01 6.58 -14.41
CA SER A 37 -22.34 7.96 -14.04
C SER A 37 -21.45 8.45 -12.89
N ASP A 38 -21.23 9.77 -12.78
CA ASP A 38 -20.33 10.38 -11.79
C ASP A 38 -20.78 10.20 -10.34
N ASP A 39 -22.03 9.80 -10.12
CA ASP A 39 -22.65 9.58 -8.81
C ASP A 39 -22.93 8.10 -8.48
N ALA A 40 -22.43 7.18 -9.31
CA ALA A 40 -22.71 5.74 -9.20
C ALA A 40 -22.29 5.13 -7.86
N PHE A 41 -21.19 5.60 -7.28
CA PHE A 41 -20.65 5.09 -6.02
C PHE A 41 -20.51 6.22 -5.00
N THR A 42 -20.79 5.90 -3.73
CA THR A 42 -20.48 6.78 -2.60
C THR A 42 -19.24 6.24 -1.90
N LEU A 43 -18.17 7.06 -1.85
CA LEU A 43 -16.91 6.71 -1.24
C LEU A 43 -16.96 6.84 0.29
N ALA A 44 -15.98 6.27 0.99
CA ALA A 44 -15.84 6.42 2.45
C ALA A 44 -15.69 7.89 2.91
N SER A 45 -15.19 8.77 2.03
CA SER A 45 -15.12 10.22 2.24
C SER A 45 -16.48 10.94 2.12
N GLY A 46 -17.53 10.24 1.72
CA GLY A 46 -18.85 10.81 1.38
C GLY A 46 -18.93 11.44 -0.03
N LYS A 47 -17.84 11.48 -0.78
CA LYS A 47 -17.83 11.95 -2.17
C LYS A 47 -18.45 10.91 -3.09
N HIS A 48 -19.10 11.40 -4.16
CA HIS A 48 -19.56 10.55 -5.25
C HIS A 48 -18.44 10.28 -6.25
N SER A 49 -18.50 9.12 -6.92
CA SER A 49 -17.53 8.74 -7.94
C SER A 49 -18.19 7.82 -8.97
N ARG A 50 -17.79 7.96 -10.22
CA ARG A 50 -18.10 7.03 -11.29
C ARG A 50 -17.42 5.68 -11.10
N TRP A 51 -16.23 5.68 -10.48
CA TRP A 51 -15.36 4.51 -10.40
C TRP A 51 -15.21 4.03 -8.96
N PHE A 52 -15.15 2.72 -8.81
CA PHE A 52 -14.86 2.07 -7.54
C PHE A 52 -13.78 1.01 -7.73
N PHE A 53 -12.92 0.86 -6.72
CA PHE A 53 -11.88 -0.16 -6.69
C PHE A 53 -12.05 -1.03 -5.46
N ASP A 54 -12.25 -2.35 -5.66
CA ASP A 54 -12.15 -3.36 -4.61
C ASP A 54 -10.98 -4.29 -4.96
N THR A 55 -9.84 -4.06 -4.38
CA THR A 55 -8.61 -4.83 -4.62
C THR A 55 -8.53 -6.14 -3.87
N LYS A 56 -9.47 -6.43 -2.97
CA LYS A 56 -9.48 -7.69 -2.22
C LYS A 56 -9.55 -8.92 -3.13
N PRO A 57 -10.39 -8.97 -4.18
CA PRO A 57 -10.36 -10.06 -5.15
C PRO A 57 -9.00 -10.23 -5.83
N VAL A 58 -8.28 -9.14 -6.13
CA VAL A 58 -6.93 -9.20 -6.71
C VAL A 58 -5.94 -9.86 -5.74
N MET A 59 -5.93 -9.42 -4.48
CA MET A 59 -5.07 -9.99 -3.44
C MET A 59 -5.38 -11.45 -3.12
N MET A 60 -6.62 -11.88 -3.33
CA MET A 60 -7.07 -13.27 -3.11
C MET A 60 -6.99 -14.13 -4.38
N HIS A 61 -6.56 -13.58 -5.53
CA HIS A 61 -6.38 -14.33 -6.76
C HIS A 61 -4.94 -14.89 -6.85
N PRO A 62 -4.74 -16.20 -7.12
CA PRO A 62 -3.42 -16.82 -7.06
C PRO A 62 -2.36 -16.14 -7.93
N GLU A 63 -2.68 -15.87 -9.21
CA GLU A 63 -1.76 -15.21 -10.14
C GLU A 63 -1.50 -13.76 -9.74
N ALA A 64 -2.56 -12.99 -9.50
CA ALA A 64 -2.43 -11.57 -9.16
C ALA A 64 -1.70 -11.36 -7.82
N GLY A 65 -1.96 -12.21 -6.82
CA GLY A 65 -1.26 -12.18 -5.55
C GLY A 65 0.24 -12.44 -5.69
N GLN A 66 0.64 -13.39 -6.54
CA GLN A 66 2.05 -13.65 -6.84
C GLN A 66 2.71 -12.46 -7.55
N LEU A 67 2.02 -11.84 -8.52
CA LEU A 67 2.53 -10.66 -9.22
C LEU A 67 2.69 -9.47 -8.27
N LEU A 68 1.70 -9.21 -7.42
CA LEU A 68 1.77 -8.17 -6.38
C LEU A 68 2.98 -8.38 -5.46
N GLY A 69 3.12 -9.58 -4.90
CA GLY A 69 4.23 -9.91 -4.03
C GLY A 69 5.58 -9.75 -4.72
N THR A 70 5.72 -10.21 -5.95
CA THR A 70 6.97 -10.10 -6.74
C THR A 70 7.33 -8.64 -7.00
N LEU A 71 6.40 -7.85 -7.55
CA LEU A 71 6.67 -6.45 -7.91
C LEU A 71 6.96 -5.58 -6.69
N LEU A 72 6.22 -5.78 -5.61
CA LEU A 72 6.48 -5.08 -4.35
C LEU A 72 7.85 -5.47 -3.78
N ASN A 73 8.22 -6.76 -3.77
CA ASN A 73 9.54 -7.18 -3.28
C ASN A 73 10.71 -6.55 -4.06
N ILE A 74 10.60 -6.43 -5.39
CA ILE A 74 11.60 -5.72 -6.20
C ILE A 74 11.76 -4.29 -5.68
N ARG A 75 10.66 -3.59 -5.44
CA ARG A 75 10.71 -2.21 -4.97
C ARG A 75 11.21 -2.09 -3.54
N LEU A 76 10.74 -2.95 -2.63
CA LEU A 76 11.18 -2.95 -1.23
C LEU A 76 12.69 -3.21 -1.10
N GLN A 77 13.24 -4.12 -1.90
CA GLN A 77 14.68 -4.37 -1.95
C GLN A 77 15.46 -3.13 -2.39
N SER A 78 15.01 -2.43 -3.44
CA SER A 78 15.65 -1.21 -3.92
C SER A 78 15.61 -0.07 -2.90
N LEU A 79 14.60 -0.04 -2.04
CA LEU A 79 14.45 0.91 -0.92
C LEU A 79 15.22 0.48 0.34
N GLY A 80 15.82 -0.72 0.37
CA GLY A 80 16.48 -1.26 1.54
C GLY A 80 15.54 -1.49 2.73
N ALA A 81 14.27 -1.79 2.47
CA ALA A 81 13.26 -1.96 3.51
C ALA A 81 13.59 -3.14 4.43
N ALA A 82 13.61 -2.90 5.74
CA ALA A 82 13.69 -3.93 6.77
C ALA A 82 12.29 -4.38 7.23
N PHE A 83 11.31 -3.48 7.13
CA PHE A 83 9.93 -3.74 7.54
C PHE A 83 8.93 -3.32 6.47
N VAL A 84 7.81 -4.08 6.40
CA VAL A 84 6.67 -3.78 5.53
C VAL A 84 5.37 -4.00 6.28
N GLY A 85 4.42 -3.09 6.14
CA GLY A 85 3.10 -3.21 6.77
C GLY A 85 2.24 -1.99 6.51
N GLY A 86 1.07 -1.92 7.15
CA GLY A 86 0.17 -0.79 6.98
C GLY A 86 -1.09 -0.91 7.84
N LEU A 87 -2.05 -0.01 7.63
CA LEU A 87 -3.27 0.03 8.42
C LEU A 87 -4.23 -1.11 8.04
N GLU A 88 -4.81 -1.77 9.04
CA GLU A 88 -5.88 -2.74 8.79
C GLU A 88 -7.08 -2.07 8.08
N LEU A 89 -7.81 -2.74 7.16
CA LEU A 89 -7.71 -4.14 6.81
C LEU A 89 -6.92 -4.38 5.49
N GLY A 90 -6.92 -3.45 4.53
CA GLY A 90 -6.40 -3.65 3.17
C GLY A 90 -4.92 -4.00 3.13
N ALA A 91 -4.12 -3.36 3.98
CA ALA A 91 -2.68 -3.65 4.06
C ALA A 91 -2.33 -5.05 4.60
N VAL A 92 -3.23 -5.69 5.35
CA VAL A 92 -2.93 -6.98 6.00
C VAL A 92 -2.69 -8.11 4.99
N PRO A 93 -3.63 -8.42 4.06
CA PRO A 93 -3.38 -9.42 3.03
C PRO A 93 -2.21 -9.04 2.12
N LEU A 94 -2.04 -7.76 1.79
CA LEU A 94 -0.94 -7.29 0.95
C LEU A 94 0.42 -7.54 1.62
N THR A 95 0.55 -7.24 2.92
CA THR A 95 1.74 -7.55 3.70
C THR A 95 2.04 -9.05 3.70
N ALA A 96 1.03 -9.89 3.88
CA ALA A 96 1.19 -11.34 3.86
C ALA A 96 1.68 -11.85 2.49
N LEU A 97 1.15 -11.31 1.39
CA LEU A 97 1.61 -11.62 0.03
C LEU A 97 3.08 -11.24 -0.18
N VAL A 98 3.48 -10.05 0.26
CA VAL A 98 4.87 -9.58 0.17
C VAL A 98 5.81 -10.51 0.93
N ILE A 99 5.50 -10.80 2.19
CA ILE A 99 6.32 -11.70 3.03
C ILE A 99 6.34 -13.12 2.46
N GLY A 100 5.19 -13.63 1.99
CA GLY A 100 5.10 -14.97 1.40
C GLY A 100 5.85 -15.14 0.07
N SER A 101 6.11 -14.02 -0.64
CA SER A 101 6.86 -13.99 -1.91
C SER A 101 8.32 -13.57 -1.71
N SER A 102 8.74 -13.21 -0.49
CA SER A 102 10.14 -12.90 -0.20
C SER A 102 10.98 -14.17 -0.16
N ASP A 103 12.27 -14.04 -0.48
CA ASP A 103 13.22 -15.12 -0.28
C ASP A 103 13.26 -15.56 1.21
N ALA A 104 13.36 -16.86 1.46
CA ALA A 104 13.38 -17.39 2.82
C ALA A 104 14.58 -16.91 3.65
N SER A 105 15.65 -16.47 3.00
CA SER A 105 16.83 -15.86 3.64
C SER A 105 16.68 -14.35 3.86
N SER A 106 15.58 -13.74 3.40
CA SER A 106 15.34 -12.29 3.56
C SER A 106 15.16 -11.89 5.02
N ASP A 107 15.74 -10.77 5.39
CA ASP A 107 15.52 -10.14 6.70
C ASP A 107 14.28 -9.24 6.75
N LEU A 108 13.53 -9.13 5.64
CA LEU A 108 12.27 -8.38 5.61
C LEU A 108 11.25 -8.98 6.58
N ARG A 109 10.62 -8.13 7.38
CA ARG A 109 9.62 -8.52 8.39
C ARG A 109 8.32 -7.75 8.21
N GLY A 110 7.20 -8.48 8.38
CA GLY A 110 5.86 -7.93 8.24
C GLY A 110 5.25 -7.50 9.56
N PHE A 111 4.51 -6.39 9.54
CA PHE A 111 3.71 -5.89 10.65
C PHE A 111 2.35 -5.38 10.16
N MET A 112 1.44 -5.09 11.08
CA MET A 112 0.17 -4.41 10.79
C MET A 112 -0.11 -3.35 11.86
N VAL A 113 -0.74 -2.26 11.45
CA VAL A 113 -1.25 -1.21 12.33
C VAL A 113 -2.76 -1.36 12.41
N ARG A 114 -3.28 -1.41 13.63
CA ARG A 114 -4.72 -1.51 13.87
C ARG A 114 -5.36 -0.12 13.98
N LYS A 115 -6.60 0.01 13.51
CA LYS A 115 -7.40 1.24 13.70
C LYS A 115 -7.65 1.55 15.19
N SER A 116 -7.73 0.49 16.00
CA SER A 116 -7.86 0.62 17.45
C SER A 116 -6.99 -0.40 18.18
N ALA A 117 -6.38 0.00 19.30
CA ALA A 117 -5.60 -0.92 20.11
C ALA A 117 -6.48 -2.03 20.70
N LYS A 118 -5.97 -3.27 20.70
CA LYS A 118 -6.66 -4.41 21.28
C LYS A 118 -6.59 -4.35 22.82
N GLY A 119 -7.72 -4.31 23.49
CA GLY A 119 -7.78 -4.23 24.95
C GLY A 119 -7.43 -5.54 25.70
N ARG A 120 -7.25 -6.66 24.97
CA ARG A 120 -7.04 -8.01 25.56
C ARG A 120 -6.13 -8.85 24.68
N GLY A 121 -5.35 -9.78 25.28
CA GLY A 121 -4.54 -10.79 24.62
C GLY A 121 -3.06 -10.70 25.00
N GLY A 122 -2.35 -11.84 24.94
CA GLY A 122 -0.90 -11.92 25.12
C GLY A 122 -0.17 -11.43 23.86
N ARG A 123 1.01 -10.86 24.05
CA ARG A 123 1.91 -10.45 22.95
C ARG A 123 3.22 -11.18 23.08
N LYS A 124 3.71 -11.74 21.98
CA LYS A 124 5.08 -12.30 21.92
C LYS A 124 6.13 -11.24 21.58
N THR A 125 5.70 -10.13 20.97
CA THR A 125 6.55 -8.99 20.62
C THR A 125 6.27 -7.84 21.57
N ASN A 126 7.28 -7.03 21.87
CA ASN A 126 7.13 -5.83 22.68
C ASN A 126 6.69 -4.61 21.86
N ASN A 127 6.03 -4.85 20.71
CA ASN A 127 5.51 -3.75 19.91
C ASN A 127 4.49 -2.91 20.69
N PRO A 128 4.37 -1.62 20.40
CA PRO A 128 3.35 -0.76 20.98
C PRO A 128 1.93 -1.29 20.80
N PRO A 129 0.98 -0.93 21.69
CA PRO A 129 -0.42 -1.33 21.55
C PRO A 129 -0.99 -0.95 20.18
N GLY A 130 -1.54 -1.92 19.44
CA GLY A 130 -2.11 -1.71 18.11
C GLY A 130 -1.11 -1.82 16.96
N ILE A 131 0.13 -2.20 17.23
CA ILE A 131 1.08 -2.68 16.23
C ILE A 131 1.31 -4.17 16.48
N GLU A 132 0.99 -5.00 15.50
CA GLU A 132 1.05 -6.46 15.61
C GLU A 132 1.94 -7.03 14.49
N GLY A 133 2.40 -8.29 14.63
CA GLY A 133 3.27 -8.95 13.66
C GLY A 133 4.66 -9.18 14.21
N SER A 134 5.67 -9.00 13.38
CA SER A 134 7.08 -9.16 13.78
C SER A 134 7.50 -8.08 14.78
N SER A 135 8.54 -8.37 15.58
CA SER A 135 9.11 -7.38 16.48
C SER A 135 9.75 -6.23 15.70
N LEU A 136 9.43 -4.99 16.07
CA LEU A 136 10.00 -3.77 15.51
C LEU A 136 11.12 -3.18 16.40
N ALA A 137 11.56 -3.91 17.42
CA ALA A 137 12.52 -3.41 18.41
C ALA A 137 13.90 -3.03 17.83
N ALA A 138 14.26 -3.56 16.68
CA ALA A 138 15.51 -3.21 16.00
C ALA A 138 15.45 -1.85 15.30
N GLY A 139 14.24 -1.31 15.07
CA GLY A 139 14.04 -0.13 14.23
C GLY A 139 14.50 -0.34 12.78
N GLY A 140 14.38 0.66 11.95
CA GLY A 140 14.95 0.66 10.62
C GLY A 140 14.00 1.14 9.50
N PRO A 141 14.50 1.08 8.24
CA PRO A 141 13.75 1.55 7.09
C PRO A 141 12.48 0.71 6.86
N THR A 142 11.36 1.39 6.76
CA THR A 142 10.03 0.77 6.72
C THR A 142 9.24 1.28 5.54
N VAL A 143 8.55 0.37 4.85
CA VAL A 143 7.58 0.72 3.80
C VAL A 143 6.18 0.48 4.32
N ILE A 144 5.33 1.50 4.21
CA ILE A 144 3.89 1.36 4.41
C ILE A 144 3.26 0.91 3.10
N VAL A 145 2.44 -0.14 3.15
CA VAL A 145 1.67 -0.60 1.99
C VAL A 145 0.18 -0.32 2.20
N GLU A 146 -0.51 0.00 1.10
CA GLU A 146 -1.95 0.26 1.07
C GLU A 146 -2.57 -0.44 -0.14
N ASP A 147 -3.82 -0.84 -0.05
CA ASP A 147 -4.51 -1.48 -1.16
C ASP A 147 -4.99 -0.43 -2.20
N VAL A 148 -5.74 0.57 -1.78
CA VAL A 148 -6.22 1.66 -2.64
C VAL A 148 -6.04 2.99 -1.93
N THR A 149 -5.38 3.92 -2.58
CA THR A 149 -5.21 5.27 -2.04
C THR A 149 -6.15 6.26 -2.73
N THR A 150 -6.94 6.97 -1.92
CA THR A 150 -7.79 8.10 -2.35
C THR A 150 -7.10 9.42 -2.00
N THR A 151 -7.09 9.73 -0.70
CA THR A 151 -6.48 10.96 -0.14
C THR A 151 -5.26 10.67 0.74
N GLY A 152 -4.88 9.41 0.93
CA GLY A 152 -3.70 9.02 1.70
C GLY A 152 -3.84 9.04 3.23
N GLY A 153 -4.95 9.55 3.78
CA GLY A 153 -5.09 9.76 5.23
C GLY A 153 -4.84 8.51 6.10
N SER A 154 -5.28 7.33 5.66
CA SER A 154 -5.05 6.07 6.37
C SER A 154 -3.56 5.73 6.50
N SER A 155 -2.83 5.84 5.41
CA SER A 155 -1.40 5.50 5.37
C SER A 155 -0.55 6.57 6.05
N ILE A 156 -0.92 7.85 5.95
CA ILE A 156 -0.29 8.94 6.70
C ILE A 156 -0.42 8.70 8.21
N LEU A 157 -1.62 8.33 8.68
CA LEU A 157 -1.84 8.00 10.09
C LEU A 157 -1.01 6.79 10.53
N ALA A 158 -0.93 5.75 9.70
CA ALA A 158 -0.11 4.56 10.00
C ALA A 158 1.38 4.90 10.10
N ALA A 159 1.90 5.72 9.18
CA ALA A 159 3.28 6.18 9.16
C ALA A 159 3.62 7.01 10.41
N GLN A 160 2.83 8.04 10.69
CA GLN A 160 3.00 8.90 11.86
C GLN A 160 2.99 8.12 13.18
N ARG A 161 2.05 7.19 13.30
CA ARG A 161 1.96 6.35 14.48
C ARG A 161 3.17 5.44 14.63
N LEU A 162 3.61 4.80 13.55
CA LEU A 162 4.78 3.94 13.57
C LEU A 162 6.02 4.69 14.04
N GLU A 163 6.29 5.85 13.45
CA GLU A 163 7.47 6.66 13.78
C GLU A 163 7.41 7.27 15.19
N ALA A 164 6.21 7.61 15.68
CA ALA A 164 6.03 8.13 17.02
C ALA A 164 6.22 7.05 18.12
N GLU A 165 5.90 5.81 17.83
CA GLU A 165 5.83 4.72 18.81
C GLU A 165 6.98 3.70 18.69
N THR A 166 7.85 3.80 17.66
CA THR A 166 8.96 2.85 17.41
C THR A 166 10.20 3.57 16.86
N ASP A 167 11.33 2.87 16.78
CA ASP A 167 12.56 3.37 16.14
C ASP A 167 12.57 3.10 14.61
N CYS A 168 11.43 2.78 14.02
CA CYS A 168 11.27 2.66 12.58
C CYS A 168 11.13 4.04 11.94
N HIS A 169 11.60 4.18 10.69
CA HIS A 169 11.38 5.37 9.86
C HIS A 169 10.79 4.99 8.50
N VAL A 170 9.77 5.72 8.06
CA VAL A 170 9.07 5.41 6.83
C VAL A 170 9.83 5.97 5.63
N VAL A 171 10.34 5.09 4.78
CA VAL A 171 11.08 5.47 3.57
C VAL A 171 10.18 5.64 2.35
N ALA A 172 9.02 4.97 2.33
CA ALA A 172 8.00 5.14 1.30
C ALA A 172 6.64 4.63 1.77
N VAL A 173 5.60 5.13 1.13
CA VAL A 173 4.25 4.55 1.11
C VAL A 173 3.98 4.05 -0.30
N ILE A 174 3.57 2.79 -0.44
CA ILE A 174 3.30 2.18 -1.75
C ILE A 174 1.88 1.60 -1.77
N SER A 175 1.03 2.07 -2.70
CA SER A 175 -0.31 1.50 -2.90
C SER A 175 -0.37 0.59 -4.14
N ILE A 176 -1.36 -0.32 -4.18
CA ILE A 176 -1.65 -1.06 -5.41
C ILE A 176 -2.22 -0.09 -6.44
N VAL A 177 -3.21 0.71 -6.07
CA VAL A 177 -3.86 1.69 -6.96
C VAL A 177 -3.92 3.07 -6.31
N ASP A 178 -3.38 4.06 -7.00
CA ASP A 178 -3.66 5.48 -6.73
C ASP A 178 -4.88 5.91 -7.57
N ARG A 179 -5.91 6.41 -6.89
CA ARG A 179 -7.13 6.91 -7.55
C ARG A 179 -6.95 8.30 -8.18
N GLU A 180 -5.79 8.93 -8.04
CA GLU A 180 -5.49 10.28 -8.54
C GLU A 180 -6.47 11.34 -7.96
N GLU A 181 -6.77 11.24 -6.67
CA GLU A 181 -7.73 12.12 -5.96
C GLU A 181 -7.05 12.98 -4.87
N GLY A 182 -5.79 13.37 -5.09
CA GLY A 182 -5.04 14.29 -4.21
C GLY A 182 -4.15 13.60 -3.18
N ALA A 183 -3.85 12.32 -3.33
CA ALA A 183 -2.96 11.59 -2.42
C ALA A 183 -1.51 12.10 -2.50
N ALA A 184 -1.00 12.34 -3.70
CA ALA A 184 0.38 12.77 -3.90
C ALA A 184 0.68 14.08 -3.16
N GLU A 185 -0.24 15.04 -3.22
CA GLU A 185 -0.14 16.31 -2.50
C GLU A 185 -0.18 16.12 -0.98
N ALA A 186 -1.11 15.28 -0.49
CA ALA A 186 -1.25 15.02 0.94
C ALA A 186 -0.02 14.30 1.53
N PHE A 187 0.58 13.36 0.81
CA PHE A 187 1.82 12.70 1.23
C PHE A 187 3.01 13.67 1.20
N ALA A 188 3.11 14.53 0.17
CA ALA A 188 4.16 15.54 0.10
C ALA A 188 4.06 16.55 1.25
N GLU A 189 2.85 17.00 1.61
CA GLU A 189 2.60 17.86 2.77
C GLU A 189 2.97 17.16 4.10
N ALA A 190 2.76 15.84 4.17
CA ALA A 190 3.15 15.03 5.32
C ALA A 190 4.66 14.70 5.35
N GLY A 191 5.43 15.08 4.33
CA GLY A 191 6.86 14.76 4.20
C GLY A 191 7.15 13.28 3.88
N LEU A 192 6.17 12.56 3.35
CA LEU A 192 6.25 11.14 3.01
C LEU A 192 6.44 10.94 1.49
N HIS A 193 7.34 10.05 1.12
CA HIS A 193 7.48 9.61 -0.27
C HIS A 193 6.35 8.64 -0.61
N PHE A 194 5.58 8.93 -1.67
CA PHE A 194 4.45 8.12 -2.12
C PHE A 194 4.66 7.59 -3.52
N GLU A 195 4.31 6.33 -3.72
CA GLU A 195 4.31 5.63 -5.01
C GLU A 195 3.06 4.73 -5.12
N SER A 196 2.68 4.39 -6.35
CA SER A 196 1.64 3.38 -6.61
C SER A 196 2.08 2.41 -7.69
N LEU A 197 1.75 1.13 -7.57
CA LEU A 197 2.00 0.15 -8.64
C LEU A 197 1.25 0.53 -9.92
N LEU A 198 0.03 1.04 -9.77
CA LEU A 198 -0.87 1.45 -10.83
C LEU A 198 -1.57 2.75 -10.42
N THR A 199 -1.82 3.60 -11.39
CA THR A 199 -2.78 4.69 -11.25
C THR A 199 -4.15 4.22 -11.72
N ARG A 200 -5.22 4.97 -11.38
CA ARG A 200 -6.54 4.78 -11.98
C ARG A 200 -6.45 4.80 -13.51
N SER A 201 -5.69 5.74 -14.07
CA SER A 201 -5.51 5.87 -15.52
C SER A 201 -4.89 4.62 -16.13
N ASP A 202 -3.85 4.04 -15.50
CA ASP A 202 -3.24 2.79 -15.94
C ASP A 202 -4.24 1.62 -15.97
N VAL A 203 -5.14 1.55 -14.97
CA VAL A 203 -6.14 0.47 -14.88
C VAL A 203 -7.24 0.63 -15.92
N VAL A 204 -7.69 1.85 -16.17
CA VAL A 204 -8.75 2.13 -17.16
C VAL A 204 -8.27 1.84 -18.59
N GLU A 205 -6.97 2.03 -18.88
CA GLU A 205 -6.36 1.82 -20.20
C GLU A 205 -5.89 0.36 -20.45
N ALA A 206 -5.88 -0.51 -19.41
CA ALA A 206 -5.38 -1.88 -19.47
C ALA A 206 -6.37 -2.86 -20.12
#